data_4078de7039c167ab90603331630c53aa
#
_entry.id   4078de7039c167ab90603331630c53aa
#
_cell.length_a   1.000
_cell.length_b   1.000
_cell.length_c   1.000
_cell.angle_alpha   90.00
_cell.angle_beta   90.00
_cell.angle_gamma   90.00
#
_symmetry.space_group_name_H-M   'P 1'
#
loop_
_entity.id
_entity.type
_entity.pdbx_description
1 polymer ?
#
loop_
_entity_poly.entity_id
_entity_poly.type
_entity_poly.pdbx_seq_one_letter_code
_entity_poly.pdbx_strand_id
1 'polypeptide(L)'
;QNDPDHVWISTLPLESLRDYARKVEAEGMTSLPLYGVPFAIKDNIDLAELPTTAACPAFAYTPSGNATVAQRLINAGAIPIGKTNLDQFATGLNGTRSPYGACRNAFNPTYISGGSSSGSAVAVAKGQVCFSLGTDTAGSGRVPAAFNNLIGYKPTIGWLSAHGMVPACRSLDTVSLFTLTAADAARILTISAGY
;
A
#
# COMPACT_ATOMS: atom_id res chain seq x y z
N GLN A 1 -3.75 -3.97 18.74
CA GLN A 1 -3.79 -4.85 17.57
C GLN A 1 -2.66 -5.87 17.68
N ASN A 2 -2.99 -7.17 17.64
CA ASN A 2 -1.96 -8.22 17.68
C ASN A 2 -1.47 -8.45 16.24
N ASP A 3 -0.36 -7.81 15.87
CA ASP A 3 0.29 -7.95 14.56
C ASP A 3 1.74 -8.46 14.78
N PRO A 4 1.92 -9.76 15.00
CA PRO A 4 3.24 -10.33 15.31
C PRO A 4 4.22 -10.26 14.13
N ASP A 5 3.74 -9.97 12.93
CA ASP A 5 4.55 -9.87 11.72
C ASP A 5 4.94 -8.44 11.37
N HIS A 6 4.49 -7.46 12.15
CA HIS A 6 4.77 -6.03 11.94
C HIS A 6 4.39 -5.52 10.54
N VAL A 7 3.24 -5.95 10.04
CA VAL A 7 2.72 -5.59 8.72
C VAL A 7 2.16 -4.18 8.69
N TRP A 8 1.44 -3.80 9.78
CA TRP A 8 0.69 -2.56 9.86
C TRP A 8 1.33 -1.54 10.79
N ILE A 9 1.39 -0.28 10.36
CA ILE A 9 1.68 0.86 11.24
C ILE A 9 0.38 1.37 11.87
N SER A 10 -0.68 1.48 11.05
CA SER A 10 -2.01 1.89 11.52
C SER A 10 -3.10 1.30 10.64
N THR A 11 -4.27 1.08 11.23
CA THR A 11 -5.48 0.63 10.51
C THR A 11 -6.61 1.59 10.76
N LEU A 12 -7.53 1.70 9.80
CA LEU A 12 -8.73 2.49 9.99
C LEU A 12 -9.59 1.96 11.14
N PRO A 13 -10.24 2.84 11.89
CA PRO A 13 -11.26 2.44 12.86
C PRO A 13 -12.39 1.64 12.19
N LEU A 14 -13.00 0.72 12.94
CA LEU A 14 -14.09 -0.11 12.40
C LEU A 14 -15.26 0.73 11.85
N GLU A 15 -15.58 1.86 12.47
CA GLU A 15 -16.64 2.75 11.96
C GLU A 15 -16.27 3.38 10.62
N SER A 16 -15.03 3.84 10.44
CA SER A 16 -14.58 4.33 9.12
C SER A 16 -14.69 3.24 8.05
N LEU A 17 -14.29 2.00 8.38
CA LEU A 17 -14.45 0.87 7.44
C LEU A 17 -15.92 0.61 7.09
N ARG A 18 -16.82 0.70 8.07
CA ARG A 18 -18.27 0.59 7.85
C ARG A 18 -18.80 1.72 6.97
N ASP A 19 -18.30 2.94 7.13
CA ASP A 19 -18.70 4.08 6.31
C ASP A 19 -18.26 3.92 4.85
N TYR A 20 -17.04 3.40 4.60
CA TYR A 20 -16.63 3.01 3.25
C TYR A 20 -17.55 1.91 2.68
N ALA A 21 -17.86 0.88 3.44
CA ALA A 21 -18.74 -0.19 3.00
C ALA A 21 -20.17 0.34 2.66
N ARG A 22 -20.75 1.17 3.52
CA ARG A 22 -22.08 1.79 3.27
C ARG A 22 -22.10 2.64 2.00
N LYS A 23 -21.04 3.42 1.74
CA LYS A 23 -20.92 4.20 0.50
C LYS A 23 -20.90 3.30 -0.73
N VAL A 24 -20.07 2.25 -0.69
CA VAL A 24 -19.97 1.27 -1.78
C VAL A 24 -21.29 0.55 -2.02
N GLU A 25 -21.99 0.13 -0.96
CA GLU A 25 -23.32 -0.49 -1.04
C GLU A 25 -24.36 0.43 -1.66
N ALA A 26 -24.33 1.71 -1.30
CA ALA A 26 -25.29 2.72 -1.81
C ALA A 26 -25.09 3.01 -3.31
N GLU A 27 -23.86 2.94 -3.83
CA GLU A 27 -23.54 3.14 -5.25
C GLU A 27 -23.86 1.90 -6.11
N GLY A 28 -23.85 0.72 -5.52
CA GLY A 28 -24.23 -0.53 -6.17
C GLY A 28 -23.10 -1.20 -6.98
N MET A 29 -23.18 -2.52 -7.07
CA MET A 29 -22.14 -3.39 -7.64
C MET A 29 -21.83 -3.11 -9.13
N THR A 30 -22.81 -2.69 -9.90
CA THR A 30 -22.66 -2.54 -11.36
C THR A 30 -21.90 -1.29 -11.78
N SER A 31 -21.80 -0.29 -10.88
CA SER A 31 -21.13 0.99 -11.15
C SER A 31 -19.67 1.02 -10.73
N LEU A 32 -19.24 0.11 -9.85
CA LEU A 32 -17.93 0.14 -9.20
C LEU A 32 -17.06 -1.05 -9.60
N PRO A 33 -15.99 -0.84 -10.39
CA PRO A 33 -15.11 -1.92 -10.86
C PRO A 33 -14.32 -2.65 -9.76
N LEU A 34 -14.20 -2.03 -8.57
CA LEU A 34 -13.54 -2.60 -7.39
C LEU A 34 -14.51 -2.67 -6.19
N TYR A 35 -15.79 -2.91 -6.44
CA TYR A 35 -16.84 -2.98 -5.43
C TYR A 35 -16.46 -3.82 -4.21
N GLY A 36 -16.22 -3.16 -3.07
CA GLY A 36 -15.92 -3.80 -1.79
C GLY A 36 -14.54 -4.47 -1.69
N VAL A 37 -13.65 -4.27 -2.66
CA VAL A 37 -12.32 -4.91 -2.66
C VAL A 37 -11.40 -4.24 -1.62
N PRO A 38 -10.92 -4.97 -0.59
CA PRO A 38 -10.03 -4.40 0.42
C PRO A 38 -8.61 -4.22 -0.11
N PHE A 39 -7.97 -3.09 0.24
CA PHE A 39 -6.58 -2.84 -0.11
C PHE A 39 -5.79 -2.15 1.01
N ALA A 40 -4.47 -2.26 0.93
CA ALA A 40 -3.53 -1.64 1.86
C ALA A 40 -2.70 -0.55 1.18
N ILE A 41 -2.18 0.37 1.97
CA ILE A 41 -1.44 1.54 1.48
C ILE A 41 -0.12 1.65 2.26
N LYS A 42 1.01 1.69 1.57
CA LYS A 42 2.32 1.93 2.21
C LYS A 42 2.32 3.27 2.94
N ASP A 43 2.91 3.33 4.13
CA ASP A 43 2.79 4.49 5.01
C ASP A 43 3.54 5.75 4.57
N ASN A 44 4.14 5.75 3.40
CA ASN A 44 4.60 6.97 2.74
C ASN A 44 3.63 7.49 1.65
N ILE A 45 2.42 6.92 1.55
CA ILE A 45 1.34 7.36 0.64
C ILE A 45 0.17 7.84 1.50
N ASP A 46 -0.35 9.02 1.22
CA ASP A 46 -1.37 9.68 2.02
C ASP A 46 -2.75 9.01 1.96
N LEU A 47 -3.35 8.86 3.14
CA LEU A 47 -4.75 8.54 3.36
C LEU A 47 -5.29 9.51 4.41
N ALA A 48 -6.30 10.29 4.09
CA ALA A 48 -6.76 11.45 4.86
C ALA A 48 -7.11 11.16 6.34
N GLU A 49 -7.58 9.97 6.65
CA GLU A 49 -8.02 9.60 8.01
C GLU A 49 -6.89 9.08 8.91
N LEU A 50 -5.72 8.82 8.34
CA LEU A 50 -4.59 8.23 9.07
C LEU A 50 -3.32 9.07 8.90
N PRO A 51 -2.48 9.17 9.95
CA PRO A 51 -1.18 9.81 9.84
C PRO A 51 -0.31 9.15 8.76
N THR A 52 0.46 9.95 8.05
CA THR A 52 1.57 9.52 7.22
C THR A 52 2.86 9.73 8.00
N THR A 53 3.59 8.64 8.28
CA THR A 53 4.82 8.69 9.08
C THR A 53 6.07 8.35 8.30
N ALA A 54 5.95 7.69 7.15
CA ALA A 54 7.07 7.12 6.40
C ALA A 54 8.00 6.25 7.29
N ALA A 55 7.43 5.53 8.26
CA ALA A 55 8.11 4.80 9.33
C ALA A 55 9.03 5.68 10.20
N CYS A 56 8.71 6.96 10.36
CA CYS A 56 9.40 7.91 11.24
C CYS A 56 8.37 8.65 12.10
N PRO A 57 8.15 8.26 13.38
CA PRO A 57 7.16 8.90 14.24
C PRO A 57 7.35 10.42 14.39
N ALA A 58 8.59 10.90 14.38
CA ALA A 58 8.90 12.32 14.49
C ALA A 58 8.54 13.13 13.23
N PHE A 59 8.33 12.47 12.10
CA PHE A 59 7.93 13.08 10.83
C PHE A 59 6.40 13.11 10.66
N ALA A 60 5.65 12.41 11.49
CA ALA A 60 4.22 12.18 11.32
C ALA A 60 3.41 13.47 11.06
N TYR A 61 2.55 13.43 10.06
CA TYR A 61 1.54 14.45 9.79
C TYR A 61 0.22 13.79 9.37
N THR A 62 -0.89 14.47 9.60
CA THR A 62 -2.19 14.03 9.08
C THR A 62 -2.47 14.76 7.77
N PRO A 63 -2.57 14.04 6.64
CA PRO A 63 -2.84 14.67 5.36
C PRO A 63 -4.26 15.22 5.28
N SER A 64 -4.45 16.34 4.58
CA SER A 64 -5.76 16.96 4.37
C SER A 64 -6.60 16.27 3.29
N GLY A 65 -6.01 15.35 2.53
CA GLY A 65 -6.66 14.59 1.46
C GLY A 65 -5.90 13.32 1.13
N ASN A 66 -6.50 12.47 0.33
CA ASN A 66 -5.89 11.24 -0.14
C ASN A 66 -4.87 11.51 -1.24
N ALA A 67 -3.83 10.68 -1.32
CA ALA A 67 -3.00 10.59 -2.51
C ALA A 67 -3.88 10.29 -3.73
N THR A 68 -3.55 10.86 -4.90
CA THR A 68 -4.36 10.72 -6.12
C THR A 68 -4.66 9.27 -6.46
N VAL A 69 -3.66 8.40 -6.36
CA VAL A 69 -3.85 6.95 -6.65
C VAL A 69 -4.79 6.28 -5.66
N ALA A 70 -4.70 6.62 -4.36
CA ALA A 70 -5.60 6.07 -3.34
C ALA A 70 -7.03 6.55 -3.56
N GLN A 71 -7.22 7.85 -3.86
CA GLN A 71 -8.54 8.42 -4.12
C GLN A 71 -9.23 7.76 -5.33
N ARG A 72 -8.49 7.48 -6.41
CA ARG A 72 -9.04 6.80 -7.59
C ARG A 72 -9.53 5.39 -7.29
N LEU A 73 -8.76 4.64 -6.51
CA LEU A 73 -9.14 3.29 -6.10
C LEU A 73 -10.36 3.31 -5.19
N ILE A 74 -10.44 4.26 -4.25
CA ILE A 74 -11.62 4.48 -3.40
C ILE A 74 -12.85 4.85 -4.25
N ASN A 75 -12.70 5.75 -5.21
CA ASN A 75 -13.79 6.13 -6.13
C ASN A 75 -14.22 4.95 -7.02
N ALA A 76 -13.36 3.98 -7.24
CA ALA A 76 -13.69 2.74 -7.95
C ALA A 76 -14.35 1.67 -7.04
N GLY A 77 -14.58 1.98 -5.77
CA GLY A 77 -15.24 1.12 -4.79
C GLY A 77 -14.31 0.25 -3.94
N ALA A 78 -12.98 0.43 -4.04
CA ALA A 78 -12.06 -0.27 -3.15
C ALA A 78 -12.09 0.34 -1.74
N ILE A 79 -11.92 -0.52 -0.72
CA ILE A 79 -11.95 -0.14 0.69
C ILE A 79 -10.53 -0.15 1.25
N PRO A 80 -9.97 1.02 1.65
CA PRO A 80 -8.67 1.07 2.31
C PRO A 80 -8.75 0.47 3.71
N ILE A 81 -7.82 -0.42 4.06
CA ILE A 81 -7.79 -1.03 5.40
C ILE A 81 -6.87 -0.26 6.34
N GLY A 82 -5.75 0.26 5.83
CA GLY A 82 -4.79 0.97 6.66
C GLY A 82 -3.45 1.19 5.98
N LYS A 83 -2.49 1.63 6.81
CA LYS A 83 -1.13 2.02 6.42
C LYS A 83 -0.15 0.92 6.80
N THR A 84 0.61 0.44 5.83
CA THR A 84 1.55 -0.67 6.00
C THR A 84 2.96 -0.21 6.31
N ASN A 85 3.70 -1.05 7.03
CA ASN A 85 5.09 -0.86 7.41
C ASN A 85 6.03 -0.83 6.20
N LEU A 86 7.17 -0.16 6.39
CA LEU A 86 8.17 0.05 5.35
C LEU A 86 9.56 0.26 5.96
N ASP A 87 10.62 0.11 5.18
CA ASP A 87 11.91 0.70 5.54
C ASP A 87 11.78 2.23 5.59
N GLN A 88 12.26 2.84 6.66
CA GLN A 88 12.09 4.26 6.96
C GLN A 88 12.44 5.16 5.76
N PHE A 89 11.55 6.10 5.43
CA PHE A 89 11.63 6.99 4.26
C PHE A 89 11.82 6.24 2.93
N ALA A 90 11.28 5.02 2.84
CA ALA A 90 11.41 4.14 1.67
C ALA A 90 12.88 3.86 1.29
N THR A 91 13.82 3.99 2.24
CA THR A 91 15.26 3.85 2.05
C THR A 91 15.75 2.52 2.61
N GLY A 92 15.74 1.50 1.79
CA GLY A 92 16.13 0.13 2.10
C GLY A 92 15.49 -0.87 1.17
N LEU A 93 15.99 -2.13 1.20
CA LEU A 93 15.46 -3.23 0.41
C LEU A 93 15.19 -4.50 1.24
N ASN A 94 15.37 -4.42 2.56
CA ASN A 94 15.33 -5.59 3.45
C ASN A 94 14.00 -5.70 4.23
N GLY A 95 13.29 -4.58 4.46
CA GLY A 95 12.10 -4.56 5.31
C GLY A 95 12.41 -4.58 6.82
N THR A 96 13.66 -4.20 7.20
CA THR A 96 14.14 -4.27 8.59
C THR A 96 14.40 -2.91 9.22
N ARG A 97 14.28 -1.82 8.44
CA ARG A 97 14.58 -0.45 8.88
C ARG A 97 13.33 0.29 9.34
N SER A 98 12.64 -0.24 10.34
CA SER A 98 11.45 0.40 10.87
C SER A 98 11.46 0.41 12.39
N PRO A 99 11.11 1.54 13.03
CA PRO A 99 10.94 1.61 14.48
C PRO A 99 9.69 0.85 14.96
N TYR A 100 8.79 0.50 14.05
CA TYR A 100 7.60 -0.32 14.34
C TYR A 100 7.89 -1.83 14.31
N GLY A 101 9.15 -2.22 14.13
CA GLY A 101 9.60 -3.61 14.03
C GLY A 101 9.91 -4.04 12.59
N ALA A 102 10.75 -5.06 12.46
CA ALA A 102 11.05 -5.67 11.16
C ALA A 102 9.87 -6.50 10.67
N CYS A 103 9.37 -6.20 9.46
CA CYS A 103 8.30 -6.99 8.86
C CYS A 103 8.79 -8.40 8.51
N ARG A 104 8.06 -9.42 8.95
CA ARG A 104 8.42 -10.83 8.72
C ARG A 104 7.98 -11.30 7.34
N ASN A 105 8.78 -12.17 6.73
CA ASN A 105 8.41 -12.83 5.48
C ASN A 105 7.14 -13.68 5.65
N ALA A 106 6.26 -13.65 4.65
CA ALA A 106 4.95 -14.31 4.73
C ALA A 106 5.02 -15.84 4.83
N PHE A 107 6.08 -16.47 4.28
CA PHE A 107 6.22 -17.93 4.21
C PHE A 107 7.17 -18.47 5.30
N ASN A 108 8.25 -17.74 5.58
CA ASN A 108 9.20 -18.14 6.60
C ASN A 108 9.70 -16.92 7.39
N PRO A 109 9.31 -16.81 8.67
CA PRO A 109 9.61 -15.65 9.50
C PRO A 109 11.10 -15.50 9.85
N THR A 110 11.94 -16.48 9.52
CA THR A 110 13.41 -16.39 9.69
C THR A 110 14.10 -15.64 8.56
N TYR A 111 13.40 -15.40 7.44
CA TYR A 111 13.89 -14.61 6.31
C TYR A 111 13.34 -13.18 6.35
N ILE A 112 14.06 -12.29 5.67
CA ILE A 112 13.57 -10.92 5.44
C ILE A 112 12.34 -10.92 4.53
N SER A 113 11.45 -9.95 4.73
CA SER A 113 10.31 -9.73 3.83
C SER A 113 10.72 -9.10 2.50
N GLY A 114 11.94 -8.55 2.43
CA GLY A 114 12.26 -7.57 1.41
C GLY A 114 11.60 -6.22 1.70
N GLY A 115 12.07 -5.18 1.05
CA GLY A 115 11.63 -3.79 1.26
C GLY A 115 11.93 -2.91 0.03
N SER A 116 11.65 -1.66 0.16
CA SER A 116 11.13 -0.94 1.34
C SER A 116 9.63 -1.16 1.59
N SER A 117 8.81 -1.64 0.65
CA SER A 117 7.37 -1.86 0.79
C SER A 117 7.05 -3.20 1.47
N SER A 118 7.68 -3.47 2.60
CA SER A 118 7.64 -4.75 3.32
C SER A 118 6.21 -5.15 3.73
N GLY A 119 5.54 -4.31 4.49
CA GLY A 119 4.19 -4.58 4.97
C GLY A 119 3.17 -4.68 3.83
N SER A 120 3.33 -3.88 2.75
CA SER A 120 2.45 -3.94 1.58
C SER A 120 2.50 -5.32 0.91
N ALA A 121 3.69 -5.87 0.72
CA ALA A 121 3.85 -7.20 0.14
C ALA A 121 3.29 -8.29 1.08
N VAL A 122 3.66 -8.25 2.36
CA VAL A 122 3.24 -9.28 3.32
C VAL A 122 1.73 -9.27 3.54
N ALA A 123 1.07 -8.10 3.56
CA ALA A 123 -0.38 -8.00 3.68
C ALA A 123 -1.12 -8.78 2.57
N VAL A 124 -0.64 -8.67 1.32
CA VAL A 124 -1.22 -9.40 0.18
C VAL A 124 -0.87 -10.88 0.25
N ALA A 125 0.40 -11.22 0.49
CA ALA A 125 0.84 -12.62 0.55
C ALA A 125 0.14 -13.43 1.65
N LYS A 126 -0.23 -12.79 2.76
CA LYS A 126 -1.00 -13.41 3.86
C LYS A 126 -2.51 -13.33 3.67
N GLY A 127 -3.00 -12.81 2.55
CA GLY A 127 -4.43 -12.69 2.28
C GLY A 127 -5.18 -11.75 3.20
N GLN A 128 -4.48 -10.79 3.82
CA GLN A 128 -5.12 -9.77 4.67
C GLN A 128 -5.86 -8.72 3.84
N VAL A 129 -5.42 -8.52 2.60
CA VAL A 129 -6.04 -7.66 1.59
C VAL A 129 -5.89 -8.28 0.20
N CYS A 130 -6.70 -7.84 -0.78
CA CYS A 130 -6.65 -8.37 -2.15
C CYS A 130 -5.46 -7.80 -2.95
N PHE A 131 -5.11 -6.54 -2.71
CA PHE A 131 -3.97 -5.87 -3.32
C PHE A 131 -3.43 -4.78 -2.41
N SER A 132 -2.27 -4.22 -2.73
CA SER A 132 -1.74 -3.09 -1.98
C SER A 132 -0.95 -2.12 -2.86
N LEU A 133 -0.86 -0.88 -2.38
CA LEU A 133 0.03 0.16 -2.90
C LEU A 133 1.35 0.15 -2.15
N GLY A 134 2.43 0.20 -2.90
CA GLY A 134 3.77 0.48 -2.43
C GLY A 134 4.44 1.57 -3.24
N THR A 135 5.75 1.72 -3.07
CA THR A 135 6.58 2.61 -3.89
C THR A 135 7.82 1.86 -4.36
N ASP A 136 8.33 2.23 -5.51
CA ASP A 136 9.56 1.65 -6.08
C ASP A 136 10.44 2.75 -6.66
N THR A 137 11.61 2.92 -6.07
CA THR A 137 12.67 3.83 -6.53
C THR A 137 13.76 3.04 -7.23
N ALA A 138 14.26 1.98 -6.55
CA ALA A 138 15.38 1.16 -6.99
C ALA A 138 15.16 -0.34 -6.74
N GLY A 139 13.88 -0.76 -6.60
CA GLY A 139 13.49 -2.14 -6.33
C GLY A 139 12.47 -2.30 -5.20
N SER A 140 12.07 -1.23 -4.52
CA SER A 140 11.23 -1.29 -3.30
C SER A 140 9.81 -1.84 -3.50
N GLY A 141 9.34 -2.00 -4.73
CA GLY A 141 8.12 -2.74 -5.08
C GLY A 141 8.46 -4.17 -5.50
N ARG A 142 9.43 -4.34 -6.38
CA ARG A 142 9.79 -5.63 -6.98
C ARG A 142 10.47 -6.59 -6.01
N VAL A 143 11.40 -6.09 -5.16
CA VAL A 143 12.14 -6.92 -4.21
C VAL A 143 11.21 -7.60 -3.20
N PRO A 144 10.36 -6.87 -2.43
CA PRO A 144 9.47 -7.54 -1.48
C PRO A 144 8.42 -8.42 -2.15
N ALA A 145 7.99 -8.12 -3.38
CA ALA A 145 7.13 -9.01 -4.15
C ALA A 145 7.81 -10.35 -4.46
N ALA A 146 9.08 -10.32 -4.92
CA ALA A 146 9.84 -11.52 -5.21
C ALA A 146 10.05 -12.40 -3.96
N PHE A 147 10.32 -11.78 -2.79
CA PHE A 147 10.51 -12.51 -1.53
C PHE A 147 9.20 -13.11 -0.98
N ASN A 148 8.03 -12.58 -1.38
CA ASN A 148 6.74 -13.04 -0.90
C ASN A 148 5.85 -13.65 -2.00
N ASN A 149 6.46 -14.10 -3.12
CA ASN A 149 5.79 -14.79 -4.22
C ASN A 149 4.57 -14.05 -4.78
N LEU A 150 4.74 -12.77 -5.08
CA LEU A 150 3.70 -11.88 -5.61
C LEU A 150 4.10 -11.27 -6.96
N ILE A 151 3.11 -10.73 -7.64
CA ILE A 151 3.34 -9.77 -8.71
C ILE A 151 3.65 -8.41 -8.05
N GLY A 152 4.88 -7.92 -8.25
CA GLY A 152 5.29 -6.57 -7.90
C GLY A 152 5.42 -5.73 -9.18
N TYR A 153 4.41 -4.92 -9.46
CA TYR A 153 4.39 -4.13 -10.69
C TYR A 153 4.90 -2.71 -10.44
N LYS A 154 6.00 -2.36 -11.10
CA LYS A 154 6.55 -1.02 -11.15
C LYS A 154 6.23 -0.40 -12.52
N PRO A 155 5.29 0.55 -12.62
CA PRO A 155 4.99 1.23 -13.88
C PRO A 155 6.14 2.17 -14.31
N THR A 156 6.06 2.65 -15.52
CA THR A 156 6.90 3.76 -16.00
C THR A 156 6.68 4.98 -15.11
N ILE A 157 7.76 5.70 -14.80
CA ILE A 157 7.70 6.94 -14.00
C ILE A 157 6.73 7.92 -14.68
N GLY A 158 5.84 8.51 -13.86
CA GLY A 158 4.82 9.43 -14.33
C GLY A 158 3.53 8.78 -14.84
N TRP A 159 3.46 7.45 -14.97
CA TRP A 159 2.20 6.77 -15.35
C TRP A 159 1.16 6.80 -14.24
N LEU A 160 1.60 6.61 -13.00
CA LEU A 160 0.77 6.86 -11.82
C LEU A 160 1.19 8.17 -11.16
N SER A 161 0.21 8.95 -10.69
CA SER A 161 0.47 10.19 -9.98
C SER A 161 1.25 9.93 -8.69
N ALA A 162 2.30 10.69 -8.44
CA ALA A 162 3.05 10.72 -7.18
C ALA A 162 2.54 11.78 -6.19
N HIS A 163 1.41 12.45 -6.49
CA HIS A 163 0.81 13.42 -5.59
C HIS A 163 0.30 12.72 -4.32
N GLY A 164 0.68 13.24 -3.15
CA GLY A 164 0.37 12.64 -1.86
C GLY A 164 1.30 11.48 -1.49
N MET A 165 2.51 11.44 -2.05
CA MET A 165 3.53 10.46 -1.71
C MET A 165 4.78 11.15 -1.15
N VAL A 166 5.25 10.73 0.02
CA VAL A 166 6.55 11.12 0.58
C VAL A 166 7.65 10.42 -0.22
N PRO A 167 8.51 11.17 -0.91
CA PRO A 167 9.49 10.59 -1.81
C PRO A 167 10.76 10.11 -1.08
N ALA A 168 11.40 9.07 -1.63
CA ALA A 168 12.80 8.74 -1.37
C ALA A 168 13.72 9.49 -2.36
N CYS A 169 13.37 9.46 -3.65
CA CYS A 169 14.06 10.20 -4.72
C CYS A 169 13.03 10.63 -5.77
N ARG A 170 12.70 11.93 -5.81
CA ARG A 170 11.61 12.47 -6.64
C ARG A 170 11.72 12.15 -8.13
N SER A 171 12.94 12.06 -8.66
CA SER A 171 13.19 11.79 -10.09
C SER A 171 13.07 10.33 -10.48
N LEU A 172 13.02 9.40 -9.51
CA LEU A 172 13.02 7.96 -9.76
C LEU A 172 11.79 7.26 -9.18
N ASP A 173 11.13 7.86 -8.20
CA ASP A 173 10.03 7.23 -7.47
C ASP A 173 8.81 7.01 -8.35
N THR A 174 8.18 5.87 -8.15
CA THR A 174 6.85 5.59 -8.67
C THR A 174 6.04 4.81 -7.66
N VAL A 175 4.72 4.97 -7.68
CA VAL A 175 3.82 4.06 -6.97
C VAL A 175 3.92 2.68 -7.61
N SER A 176 3.97 1.64 -6.81
CA SER A 176 4.00 0.23 -7.24
C SER A 176 2.79 -0.53 -6.69
N LEU A 177 2.44 -1.61 -7.38
CA LEU A 177 1.28 -2.44 -7.07
C LEU A 177 1.73 -3.84 -6.66
N PHE A 178 1.04 -4.41 -5.66
CA PHE A 178 1.20 -5.79 -5.24
C PHE A 178 -0.11 -6.53 -5.42
N THR A 179 -0.07 -7.64 -6.16
CA THR A 179 -1.23 -8.51 -6.43
C THR A 179 -0.79 -9.96 -6.49
N LEU A 180 -1.76 -10.88 -6.43
CA LEU A 180 -1.49 -12.31 -6.63
C LEU A 180 -1.32 -12.66 -8.10
N THR A 181 -2.03 -11.97 -9.00
CA THR A 181 -2.01 -12.26 -10.44
C THR A 181 -1.63 -11.03 -11.28
N ALA A 182 -1.07 -11.27 -12.47
CA ALA A 182 -0.78 -10.20 -13.43
C ALA A 182 -2.08 -9.56 -13.98
N ALA A 183 -3.17 -10.31 -14.06
CA ALA A 183 -4.46 -9.80 -14.50
C ALA A 183 -5.00 -8.76 -13.51
N ASP A 184 -4.88 -9.02 -12.19
CA ASP A 184 -5.27 -8.06 -11.16
C ASP A 184 -4.40 -6.81 -11.21
N ALA A 185 -3.07 -6.99 -11.38
CA ALA A 185 -2.16 -5.85 -11.52
C ALA A 185 -2.55 -4.95 -12.69
N ALA A 186 -2.87 -5.52 -13.85
CA ALA A 186 -3.31 -4.78 -15.04
C ALA A 186 -4.63 -4.03 -14.79
N ARG A 187 -5.59 -4.67 -14.11
CA ARG A 187 -6.87 -4.06 -13.75
C ARG A 187 -6.68 -2.88 -12.81
N ILE A 188 -5.93 -3.07 -11.71
CA ILE A 188 -5.65 -2.01 -10.74
C ILE A 188 -4.88 -0.86 -11.41
N LEU A 189 -3.89 -1.16 -12.26
CA LEU A 189 -3.15 -0.16 -13.01
C LEU A 189 -4.08 0.72 -13.86
N THR A 190 -4.96 0.10 -14.63
CA THR A 190 -5.91 0.82 -15.52
C THR A 190 -6.79 1.78 -14.73
N ILE A 191 -7.27 1.37 -13.54
CA ILE A 191 -8.14 2.17 -12.68
C ILE A 191 -7.36 3.32 -12.01
N SER A 192 -6.12 3.07 -11.59
CA SER A 192 -5.30 4.05 -10.87
C SER A 192 -4.52 4.99 -11.81
N ALA A 193 -4.39 4.67 -13.10
CA ALA A 193 -3.68 5.46 -14.09
C ALA A 193 -4.37 6.79 -14.42
N GLY A 194 -3.58 7.77 -14.88
CA GLY A 194 -4.01 9.10 -15.32
C GLY A 194 -3.52 10.22 -14.40
N TYR A 195 -3.45 11.41 -14.96
CA TYR A 195 -3.06 12.67 -14.33
C TYR A 195 -4.28 13.42 -13.79
#